data_625db10c5046c0b8fcf06344100441e4
#
_entry.id   625db10c5046c0b8fcf06344100441e4
#
_cell.length_a   1.000
_cell.length_b   1.000
_cell.length_c   1.000
_cell.angle_alpha   90.00
_cell.angle_beta   90.00
_cell.angle_gamma   90.00
#
_symmetry.space_group_name_H-M   'P 1'
#
loop_
_entity.id
_entity.type
_entity.pdbx_description
1 polymer ?
#
loop_
_entity_poly.entity_id
_entity_poly.type
_entity_poly.pdbx_seq_one_letter_code
_entity_poly.pdbx_strand_id
1 'polypeptide(L)'
;EMRFSSSQIAAMLTEYEADHHTGMNTGLVAEEIYAYTSGYPVLVSSICKRIDETLCGTEGFETPQIAWTKDGVAEAVKRMLKVSTPLFESMVKQLDSYTELRAIIESIIYQGMKIPFSPDEKAVSMGVMFGFLTEKNGQVAIANRIFEMYLMNYLMAEEAVQSEVYAKGGSDRIRFIKNHRLDMDLVMTKFVEYFSEICVDKDQVFIEKFGRKFFLLYLKPIINGTGNYYIEAQ
;
A
#
# COMPACT_ATOMS: atom_id res chain seq x y z
N GLU A 1 -14.39 7.62 15.32
CA GLU A 1 -13.20 8.21 14.68
C GLU A 1 -13.65 9.20 13.61
N MET A 2 -13.16 10.44 13.67
CA MET A 2 -13.55 11.49 12.72
C MET A 2 -12.79 11.24 11.40
N ARG A 3 -13.50 10.85 10.34
CA ARG A 3 -12.96 10.67 8.98
C ARG A 3 -13.69 11.61 8.04
N PHE A 4 -12.97 12.20 7.11
CA PHE A 4 -13.58 13.01 6.07
C PHE A 4 -14.25 12.13 5.02
N SER A 5 -15.44 12.52 4.57
CA SER A 5 -16.00 11.97 3.33
C SER A 5 -15.29 12.58 2.10
N SER A 6 -15.44 11.92 0.94
CA SER A 6 -14.92 12.48 -0.32
C SER A 6 -15.50 13.88 -0.61
N SER A 7 -16.78 14.11 -0.27
CA SER A 7 -17.43 15.41 -0.43
C SER A 7 -16.86 16.49 0.50
N GLN A 8 -16.47 16.14 1.72
CA GLN A 8 -15.80 17.07 2.63
C GLN A 8 -14.39 17.42 2.15
N ILE A 9 -13.65 16.43 1.63
CA ILE A 9 -12.35 16.70 1.01
C ILE A 9 -12.52 17.61 -0.21
N ALA A 10 -13.52 17.36 -1.07
CA ALA A 10 -13.81 18.20 -2.23
C ALA A 10 -14.14 19.66 -1.82
N ALA A 11 -14.91 19.85 -0.73
CA ALA A 11 -15.21 21.18 -0.22
C ALA A 11 -13.95 21.92 0.24
N MET A 12 -13.06 21.26 1.00
CA MET A 12 -11.76 21.81 1.41
C MET A 12 -10.89 22.19 0.20
N LEU A 13 -10.84 21.33 -0.82
CA LEU A 13 -10.08 21.61 -2.04
C LEU A 13 -10.70 22.75 -2.87
N THR A 14 -12.02 22.93 -2.81
CA THR A 14 -12.69 24.03 -3.48
C THR A 14 -12.35 25.38 -2.84
N GLU A 15 -12.25 25.44 -1.51
CA GLU A 15 -11.76 26.63 -0.82
C GLU A 15 -10.30 26.93 -1.20
N TYR A 16 -9.45 25.91 -1.20
CA TYR A 16 -8.05 26.04 -1.61
C TYR A 16 -7.93 26.52 -3.08
N GLU A 17 -8.73 25.98 -3.99
CA GLU A 17 -8.75 26.36 -5.40
C GLU A 17 -9.15 27.83 -5.61
N ALA A 18 -10.10 28.33 -4.79
CA ALA A 18 -10.52 29.73 -4.87
C ALA A 18 -9.38 30.70 -4.56
N ASP A 19 -8.47 30.33 -3.67
CA ASP A 19 -7.33 31.16 -3.25
C ASP A 19 -6.10 30.98 -4.15
N HIS A 20 -5.84 29.77 -4.63
CA HIS A 20 -4.57 29.41 -5.30
C HIS A 20 -4.67 29.26 -6.82
N HIS A 21 -5.88 29.16 -7.38
CA HIS A 21 -6.15 29.04 -8.82
C HIS A 21 -5.31 27.98 -9.53
N THR A 22 -5.27 26.79 -8.95
CA THR A 22 -4.45 25.69 -9.47
C THR A 22 -4.98 25.08 -10.76
N GLY A 23 -6.28 25.27 -11.06
CA GLY A 23 -6.96 24.65 -12.19
C GLY A 23 -7.32 23.18 -11.98
N MET A 24 -7.28 22.68 -10.72
CA MET A 24 -7.60 21.30 -10.41
C MET A 24 -9.09 21.00 -10.58
N ASN A 25 -9.40 19.75 -10.92
CA ASN A 25 -10.74 19.21 -10.73
C ASN A 25 -10.88 18.72 -9.29
N THR A 26 -11.45 19.54 -8.41
CA THR A 26 -11.53 19.28 -6.97
C THR A 26 -12.25 17.98 -6.65
N GLY A 27 -13.29 17.60 -7.41
CA GLY A 27 -14.01 16.34 -7.23
C GLY A 27 -13.15 15.13 -7.53
N LEU A 28 -12.48 15.09 -8.69
CA LEU A 28 -11.62 13.96 -9.08
C LEU A 28 -10.41 13.80 -8.16
N VAL A 29 -9.81 14.91 -7.73
CA VAL A 29 -8.66 14.89 -6.79
C VAL A 29 -9.13 14.41 -5.42
N ALA A 30 -10.28 14.88 -4.93
CA ALA A 30 -10.84 14.45 -3.65
C ALA A 30 -11.18 12.95 -3.63
N GLU A 31 -11.75 12.42 -4.71
CA GLU A 31 -12.03 10.99 -4.87
C GLU A 31 -10.74 10.16 -4.79
N GLU A 32 -9.68 10.60 -5.48
CA GLU A 32 -8.39 9.91 -5.47
C GLU A 32 -7.74 9.96 -4.08
N ILE A 33 -7.72 11.12 -3.42
CA ILE A 33 -7.22 11.26 -2.04
C ILE A 33 -8.02 10.35 -1.10
N TYR A 34 -9.36 10.32 -1.22
CA TYR A 34 -10.20 9.47 -0.41
C TYR A 34 -9.92 7.98 -0.64
N ALA A 35 -9.71 7.56 -1.89
CA ALA A 35 -9.38 6.19 -2.24
C ALA A 35 -8.09 5.68 -1.55
N TYR A 36 -7.10 6.55 -1.36
CA TYR A 36 -5.88 6.21 -0.62
C TYR A 36 -6.03 6.29 0.90
N THR A 37 -6.77 7.26 1.41
CA THR A 37 -6.77 7.64 2.84
C THR A 37 -7.97 7.12 3.62
N SER A 38 -9.04 6.71 2.93
CA SER A 38 -10.36 6.47 3.53
C SER A 38 -10.80 7.64 4.44
N GLY A 39 -10.40 8.86 4.06
CA GLY A 39 -10.71 10.10 4.78
C GLY A 39 -9.93 10.31 6.08
N TYR A 40 -8.84 9.58 6.33
CA TYR A 40 -8.03 9.76 7.54
C TYR A 40 -7.36 11.15 7.55
N PRO A 41 -7.69 12.06 8.50
CA PRO A 41 -7.36 13.48 8.39
C PRO A 41 -5.88 13.79 8.20
N VAL A 42 -5.01 13.10 8.97
CA VAL A 42 -3.55 13.30 8.91
C VAL A 42 -3.01 12.91 7.52
N LEU A 43 -3.54 11.84 6.92
CA LEU A 43 -3.11 11.41 5.59
C LEU A 43 -3.62 12.34 4.50
N VAL A 44 -4.88 12.80 4.58
CA VAL A 44 -5.45 13.80 3.66
C VAL A 44 -4.59 15.06 3.67
N SER A 45 -4.34 15.65 4.84
CA SER A 45 -3.51 16.84 4.99
C SER A 45 -2.07 16.62 4.48
N SER A 46 -1.47 15.46 4.78
CA SER A 46 -0.11 15.14 4.37
C SER A 46 0.03 15.01 2.84
N ILE A 47 -0.98 14.45 2.15
CA ILE A 47 -0.99 14.37 0.68
C ILE A 47 -1.10 15.77 0.08
N CYS A 48 -2.10 16.57 0.51
CA CYS A 48 -2.29 17.93 0.02
C CYS A 48 -1.03 18.76 0.19
N LYS A 49 -0.44 18.74 1.41
CA LYS A 49 0.80 19.44 1.70
C LYS A 49 1.96 19.00 0.80
N ARG A 50 2.09 17.71 0.51
CA ARG A 50 3.15 17.20 -0.38
C ARG A 50 2.95 17.62 -1.82
N ILE A 51 1.71 17.63 -2.31
CA ILE A 51 1.44 18.10 -3.66
C ILE A 51 1.83 19.56 -3.78
N ASP A 52 1.42 20.40 -2.83
CA ASP A 52 1.66 21.83 -2.82
C ASP A 52 3.13 22.18 -2.65
N GLU A 53 3.77 21.72 -1.57
CA GLU A 53 5.09 22.17 -1.15
C GLU A 53 6.26 21.42 -1.79
N THR A 54 6.07 20.16 -2.21
CA THR A 54 7.20 19.29 -2.59
C THR A 54 7.08 18.65 -3.97
N LEU A 55 5.88 18.53 -4.52
CA LEU A 55 5.67 17.93 -5.83
C LEU A 55 5.61 18.99 -6.92
N CYS A 56 4.82 20.05 -6.71
CA CYS A 56 4.71 21.16 -7.64
C CYS A 56 6.09 21.78 -7.92
N GLY A 57 6.41 21.97 -9.20
CA GLY A 57 7.71 22.46 -9.66
C GLY A 57 8.79 21.39 -9.86
N THR A 58 8.49 20.10 -9.63
CA THR A 58 9.42 19.00 -9.94
C THR A 58 9.18 18.46 -11.35
N GLU A 59 10.16 17.69 -11.87
CA GLU A 59 10.08 17.04 -13.19
C GLU A 59 8.82 16.20 -13.33
N GLY A 60 8.04 16.45 -14.37
CA GLY A 60 6.73 15.84 -14.63
C GLY A 60 5.55 16.48 -13.91
N PHE A 61 5.80 17.45 -12.99
CA PHE A 61 4.80 18.19 -12.23
C PHE A 61 5.15 19.68 -12.14
N GLU A 62 5.54 20.28 -13.25
CA GLU A 62 6.12 21.61 -13.33
C GLU A 62 5.14 22.72 -12.94
N THR A 63 3.84 22.46 -13.06
CA THR A 63 2.80 23.43 -12.75
C THR A 63 1.77 22.88 -11.77
N PRO A 64 1.05 23.76 -11.02
CA PRO A 64 -0.04 23.31 -10.15
C PRO A 64 -1.11 22.48 -10.88
N GLN A 65 -1.44 22.82 -12.12
CA GLN A 65 -2.44 22.10 -12.92
C GLN A 65 -2.07 20.65 -13.16
N ILE A 66 -0.78 20.34 -13.32
CA ILE A 66 -0.28 18.97 -13.52
C ILE A 66 -0.12 18.27 -12.17
N ALA A 67 0.32 19.01 -11.14
CA ALA A 67 0.54 18.44 -9.80
C ALA A 67 -0.77 18.07 -9.09
N TRP A 68 -1.84 18.87 -9.25
CA TRP A 68 -3.15 18.61 -8.64
C TRP A 68 -4.04 17.73 -9.53
N THR A 69 -3.52 16.55 -9.86
CA THR A 69 -4.18 15.52 -10.66
C THR A 69 -4.17 14.16 -9.92
N LYS A 70 -4.85 13.15 -10.45
CA LYS A 70 -4.75 11.77 -9.93
C LYS A 70 -3.31 11.26 -9.92
N ASP A 71 -2.55 11.54 -10.97
CA ASP A 71 -1.14 11.13 -11.05
C ASP A 71 -0.28 11.86 -10.00
N GLY A 72 -0.57 13.13 -9.73
CA GLY A 72 0.10 13.89 -8.68
C GLY A 72 -0.22 13.35 -7.29
N VAL A 73 -1.47 12.97 -7.01
CA VAL A 73 -1.86 12.28 -5.76
C VAL A 73 -1.08 10.97 -5.62
N ALA A 74 -1.03 10.15 -6.67
CA ALA A 74 -0.31 8.89 -6.65
C ALA A 74 1.20 9.08 -6.40
N GLU A 75 1.83 10.06 -7.04
CA GLU A 75 3.25 10.37 -6.81
C GLU A 75 3.50 10.94 -5.39
N ALA A 76 2.60 11.78 -4.86
CA ALA A 76 2.69 12.27 -3.49
C ALA A 76 2.62 11.13 -2.47
N VAL A 77 1.71 10.16 -2.66
CA VAL A 77 1.64 8.94 -1.84
C VAL A 77 2.93 8.13 -1.96
N LYS A 78 3.45 7.92 -3.16
CA LYS A 78 4.70 7.18 -3.38
C LYS A 78 5.88 7.84 -2.66
N ARG A 79 5.99 9.17 -2.70
CA ARG A 79 7.02 9.92 -1.97
C ARG A 79 6.81 9.83 -0.46
N MET A 80 5.56 9.87 0.02
CA MET A 80 5.24 9.74 1.44
C MET A 80 5.66 8.39 2.02
N LEU A 81 5.45 7.31 1.28
CA LEU A 81 5.83 5.95 1.70
C LEU A 81 7.35 5.71 1.79
N LYS A 82 8.17 6.62 1.23
CA LYS A 82 9.64 6.54 1.28
C LYS A 82 10.26 7.30 2.45
N VAL A 83 9.46 8.06 3.19
CA VAL A 83 9.93 8.92 4.27
C VAL A 83 9.40 8.41 5.60
N SER A 84 10.28 8.29 6.61
CA SER A 84 9.84 8.02 7.98
C SER A 84 9.03 9.21 8.50
N THR A 85 7.91 8.91 9.12
CA THR A 85 7.03 9.90 9.77
C THR A 85 6.64 9.39 11.15
N PRO A 86 6.33 10.28 12.12
CA PRO A 86 5.89 9.84 13.45
C PRO A 86 4.71 8.87 13.42
N LEU A 87 3.81 9.01 12.44
CA LEU A 87 2.69 8.11 12.24
C LEU A 87 3.16 6.69 11.90
N PHE A 88 4.06 6.55 10.93
CA PHE A 88 4.60 5.27 10.50
C PHE A 88 5.54 4.64 11.55
N GLU A 89 6.35 5.45 12.22
CA GLU A 89 7.20 4.98 13.33
C GLU A 89 6.36 4.43 14.49
N SER A 90 5.26 5.11 14.84
CA SER A 90 4.31 4.62 15.83
C SER A 90 3.69 3.29 15.41
N MET A 91 3.33 3.15 14.12
CA MET A 91 2.76 1.93 13.57
C MET A 91 3.72 0.75 13.70
N VAL A 92 4.97 0.90 13.29
CA VAL A 92 6.02 -0.13 13.44
C VAL A 92 6.21 -0.51 14.90
N LYS A 93 6.35 0.48 15.78
CA LYS A 93 6.52 0.24 17.22
C LYS A 93 5.36 -0.56 17.83
N GLN A 94 4.13 -0.30 17.41
CA GLN A 94 2.97 -1.08 17.89
C GLN A 94 3.00 -2.51 17.37
N LEU A 95 3.36 -2.72 16.11
CA LEU A 95 3.53 -4.07 15.53
C LEU A 95 4.59 -4.88 16.25
N ASP A 96 5.72 -4.27 16.57
CA ASP A 96 6.82 -4.93 17.30
C ASP A 96 6.44 -5.24 18.76
N SER A 97 5.57 -4.41 19.35
CA SER A 97 5.13 -4.57 20.74
C SER A 97 3.97 -5.57 20.91
N TYR A 98 3.17 -5.79 19.87
CA TYR A 98 1.96 -6.62 19.94
C TYR A 98 1.96 -7.71 18.87
N THR A 99 2.51 -8.86 19.23
CA THR A 99 2.69 -10.01 18.31
C THR A 99 1.38 -10.54 17.74
N GLU A 100 0.28 -10.50 18.51
CA GLU A 100 -1.04 -10.94 18.06
C GLU A 100 -1.60 -9.98 16.99
N LEU A 101 -1.42 -8.67 17.16
CA LEU A 101 -1.80 -7.67 16.16
C LEU A 101 -1.00 -7.87 14.87
N ARG A 102 0.32 -8.08 15.00
CA ARG A 102 1.20 -8.37 13.88
C ARG A 102 0.74 -9.61 13.11
N ALA A 103 0.41 -10.71 13.82
CA ALA A 103 -0.06 -11.95 13.20
C ALA A 103 -1.35 -11.77 12.39
N ILE A 104 -2.31 -10.97 12.87
CA ILE A 104 -3.53 -10.64 12.13
C ILE A 104 -3.18 -9.88 10.84
N ILE A 105 -2.35 -8.85 10.93
CA ILE A 105 -1.94 -8.04 9.79
C ILE A 105 -1.19 -8.88 8.75
N GLU A 106 -0.25 -9.72 9.17
CA GLU A 106 0.46 -10.66 8.30
C GLU A 106 -0.50 -11.65 7.62
N SER A 107 -1.48 -12.17 8.34
CA SER A 107 -2.48 -13.09 7.78
C SER A 107 -3.35 -12.40 6.70
N ILE A 108 -3.73 -11.15 6.91
CA ILE A 108 -4.46 -10.36 5.90
C ILE A 108 -3.56 -10.09 4.69
N ILE A 109 -2.35 -9.58 4.90
CA ILE A 109 -1.45 -9.16 3.82
C ILE A 109 -0.92 -10.36 3.03
N TYR A 110 -0.34 -11.35 3.71
CA TYR A 110 0.36 -12.44 3.05
C TYR A 110 -0.55 -13.59 2.60
N GLN A 111 -1.63 -13.84 3.34
CA GLN A 111 -2.51 -14.98 3.07
C GLN A 111 -3.85 -14.55 2.45
N GLY A 112 -4.19 -13.25 2.48
CA GLY A 112 -5.51 -12.78 2.07
C GLY A 112 -6.64 -13.33 2.94
N MET A 113 -6.33 -13.64 4.21
CA MET A 113 -7.28 -14.28 5.10
C MET A 113 -8.44 -13.36 5.43
N LYS A 114 -9.67 -13.87 5.30
CA LYS A 114 -10.90 -13.19 5.67
C LYS A 114 -11.21 -13.49 7.14
N ILE A 115 -10.87 -12.57 8.02
CA ILE A 115 -11.05 -12.72 9.46
C ILE A 115 -12.38 -12.07 9.84
N PRO A 116 -13.35 -12.79 10.46
CA PRO A 116 -14.58 -12.18 10.96
C PRO A 116 -14.26 -11.07 11.96
N PHE A 117 -14.97 -9.94 11.84
CA PHE A 117 -14.79 -8.83 12.76
C PHE A 117 -15.43 -9.14 14.13
N SER A 118 -14.63 -9.12 15.18
CA SER A 118 -15.08 -9.22 16.57
C SER A 118 -14.43 -8.09 17.37
N PRO A 119 -15.21 -7.11 17.86
CA PRO A 119 -14.66 -5.97 18.62
C PRO A 119 -14.09 -6.39 19.99
N ASP A 120 -14.50 -7.55 20.51
CA ASP A 120 -14.04 -8.08 21.79
C ASP A 120 -12.75 -8.91 21.66
N GLU A 121 -12.36 -9.26 20.45
CA GLU A 121 -11.07 -9.92 20.21
C GLU A 121 -9.94 -8.92 20.44
N LYS A 122 -8.99 -9.27 21.31
CA LYS A 122 -7.98 -8.34 21.84
C LYS A 122 -7.13 -7.68 20.73
N ALA A 123 -6.65 -8.45 19.77
CA ALA A 123 -5.78 -7.92 18.73
C ALA A 123 -6.57 -7.07 17.72
N VAL A 124 -7.83 -7.45 17.42
CA VAL A 124 -8.74 -6.65 16.59
C VAL A 124 -9.04 -5.33 17.28
N SER A 125 -9.43 -5.38 18.57
CA SER A 125 -9.72 -4.20 19.39
C SER A 125 -8.53 -3.23 19.43
N MET A 126 -7.32 -3.75 19.65
CA MET A 126 -6.09 -2.95 19.63
C MET A 126 -5.82 -2.34 18.24
N GLY A 127 -5.97 -3.12 17.19
CA GLY A 127 -5.77 -2.64 15.83
C GLY A 127 -6.75 -1.52 15.44
N VAL A 128 -8.00 -1.61 15.90
CA VAL A 128 -9.01 -0.56 15.71
C VAL A 128 -8.67 0.66 16.57
N MET A 129 -8.26 0.47 17.83
CA MET A 129 -7.87 1.55 18.73
C MET A 129 -6.67 2.36 18.19
N PHE A 130 -5.69 1.68 17.60
CA PHE A 130 -4.55 2.34 16.96
C PHE A 130 -4.87 2.90 15.56
N GLY A 131 -6.07 2.64 15.03
CA GLY A 131 -6.49 3.09 13.71
C GLY A 131 -5.91 2.29 12.55
N PHE A 132 -5.30 1.13 12.79
CA PHE A 132 -4.69 0.28 11.74
C PHE A 132 -5.71 -0.65 11.09
N LEU A 133 -6.68 -1.10 11.88
CA LEU A 133 -7.75 -2.00 11.44
C LEU A 133 -9.10 -1.31 11.44
N THR A 134 -9.99 -1.81 10.63
CA THR A 134 -11.39 -1.37 10.55
C THR A 134 -12.28 -2.57 10.22
N GLU A 135 -13.58 -2.43 10.43
CA GLU A 135 -14.58 -3.35 9.93
C GLU A 135 -14.93 -3.00 8.49
N LYS A 136 -14.98 -4.01 7.60
CA LYS A 136 -15.46 -3.89 6.22
C LYS A 136 -16.24 -5.16 5.87
N ASN A 137 -17.54 -5.02 5.64
CA ASN A 137 -18.42 -6.14 5.28
C ASN A 137 -18.40 -7.31 6.28
N GLY A 138 -18.37 -7.01 7.59
CA GLY A 138 -18.31 -8.04 8.65
C GLY A 138 -16.93 -8.66 8.86
N GLN A 139 -15.90 -8.16 8.20
CA GLN A 139 -14.54 -8.67 8.25
C GLN A 139 -13.54 -7.62 8.74
N VAL A 140 -12.44 -8.08 9.32
CA VAL A 140 -11.29 -7.24 9.65
C VAL A 140 -10.59 -6.83 8.37
N ALA A 141 -10.36 -5.54 8.21
CA ALA A 141 -9.60 -4.98 7.09
C ALA A 141 -8.58 -3.95 7.58
N ILE A 142 -7.53 -3.72 6.80
CA ILE A 142 -6.61 -2.61 7.06
C ILE A 142 -7.35 -1.30 6.78
N ALA A 143 -7.17 -0.31 7.65
CA ALA A 143 -8.02 0.87 7.74
C ALA A 143 -8.02 1.75 6.47
N ASN A 144 -6.93 1.75 5.70
CA ASN A 144 -6.81 2.48 4.45
C ASN A 144 -5.66 1.93 3.59
N ARG A 145 -5.66 2.32 2.31
CA ARG A 145 -4.69 1.84 1.32
C ARG A 145 -3.25 2.25 1.61
N ILE A 146 -3.03 3.42 2.18
CA ILE A 146 -1.68 3.88 2.56
C ILE A 146 -1.09 3.00 3.66
N PHE A 147 -1.88 2.66 4.67
CA PHE A 147 -1.43 1.75 5.73
C PHE A 147 -1.15 0.36 5.19
N GLU A 148 -2.00 -0.15 4.30
CA GLU A 148 -1.77 -1.44 3.64
C GLU A 148 -0.45 -1.45 2.86
N MET A 149 -0.20 -0.43 2.05
CA MET A 149 1.04 -0.30 1.27
C MET A 149 2.26 -0.16 2.18
N TYR A 150 2.16 0.65 3.24
CA TYR A 150 3.27 0.85 4.18
C TYR A 150 3.60 -0.43 4.93
N LEU A 151 2.59 -1.08 5.52
CA LEU A 151 2.75 -2.34 6.26
C LEU A 151 3.31 -3.45 5.38
N MET A 152 2.81 -3.57 4.15
CA MET A 152 3.36 -4.52 3.19
C MET A 152 4.83 -4.22 2.89
N ASN A 153 5.18 -2.95 2.63
CA ASN A 153 6.58 -2.58 2.37
C ASN A 153 7.48 -2.88 3.55
N TYR A 154 7.01 -2.61 4.77
CA TYR A 154 7.73 -2.87 6.00
C TYR A 154 7.97 -4.38 6.20
N LEU A 155 6.92 -5.18 6.23
CA LEU A 155 7.00 -6.63 6.41
C LEU A 155 7.84 -7.31 5.32
N MET A 156 7.71 -6.86 4.06
CA MET A 156 8.51 -7.39 2.96
C MET A 156 9.98 -7.00 3.05
N ALA A 157 10.31 -5.83 3.58
CA ALA A 157 11.71 -5.42 3.75
C ALA A 157 12.44 -6.28 4.78
N GLU A 158 11.76 -6.66 5.87
CA GLU A 158 12.32 -7.58 6.86
C GLU A 158 12.62 -8.97 6.26
N GLU A 159 11.69 -9.49 5.47
CA GLU A 159 11.82 -10.80 4.83
C GLU A 159 12.84 -10.81 3.67
N ALA A 160 12.96 -9.71 2.93
CA ALA A 160 13.79 -9.61 1.73
C ALA A 160 15.28 -9.87 2.00
N VAL A 161 15.77 -9.47 3.17
CA VAL A 161 17.20 -9.57 3.55
C VAL A 161 17.70 -11.01 3.54
N GLN A 162 16.83 -11.99 3.85
CA GLN A 162 17.20 -13.40 3.98
C GLN A 162 16.50 -14.30 2.94
N SER A 163 15.72 -13.73 2.02
CA SER A 163 14.90 -14.48 1.10
C SER A 163 15.61 -14.79 -0.21
N GLU A 164 15.85 -16.08 -0.48
CA GLU A 164 16.33 -16.57 -1.78
C GLU A 164 15.33 -16.25 -2.91
N VAL A 165 14.02 -16.27 -2.59
CA VAL A 165 12.94 -15.91 -3.53
C VAL A 165 13.05 -14.46 -3.98
N TYR A 166 13.36 -13.55 -3.05
CA TYR A 166 13.60 -12.13 -3.36
C TYR A 166 14.84 -11.95 -4.25
N ALA A 167 15.94 -12.61 -3.91
CA ALA A 167 17.17 -12.57 -4.71
C ALA A 167 16.95 -13.11 -6.13
N LYS A 168 16.18 -14.19 -6.28
CA LYS A 168 15.82 -14.78 -7.57
C LYS A 168 15.02 -13.81 -8.45
N GLY A 169 13.98 -13.18 -7.90
CA GLY A 169 13.21 -12.14 -8.59
C GLY A 169 14.09 -10.99 -9.09
N GLY A 170 15.03 -10.53 -8.25
CA GLY A 170 15.99 -9.49 -8.62
C GLY A 170 16.90 -9.87 -9.76
N SER A 171 17.41 -11.11 -9.81
CA SER A 171 18.29 -11.60 -10.87
C SER A 171 17.57 -11.73 -12.21
N ASP A 172 16.29 -12.05 -12.20
CA ASP A 172 15.47 -12.26 -13.40
C ASP A 172 14.84 -10.96 -13.96
N ARG A 173 14.92 -9.85 -13.23
CA ARG A 173 14.24 -8.58 -13.52
C ARG A 173 14.36 -8.12 -14.99
N ILE A 174 15.57 -8.15 -15.54
CA ILE A 174 15.84 -7.63 -16.89
C ILE A 174 15.08 -8.42 -17.97
N ARG A 175 14.82 -9.71 -17.72
CA ARG A 175 14.12 -10.60 -18.67
C ARG A 175 12.64 -10.29 -18.79
N PHE A 176 12.05 -9.63 -17.77
CA PHE A 176 10.61 -9.36 -17.69
C PHE A 176 10.20 -8.03 -18.32
N ILE A 177 11.15 -7.19 -18.74
CA ILE A 177 10.86 -5.90 -19.35
C ILE A 177 11.00 -6.01 -20.87
N LYS A 178 9.87 -5.87 -21.58
CA LYS A 178 9.81 -5.81 -23.04
C LYS A 178 9.17 -4.48 -23.46
N ASN A 179 9.81 -3.74 -24.34
CA ASN A 179 9.30 -2.46 -24.85
C ASN A 179 8.86 -1.50 -23.72
N HIS A 180 9.66 -1.37 -22.66
CA HIS A 180 9.38 -0.58 -21.46
C HIS A 180 8.12 -0.99 -20.68
N ARG A 181 7.59 -2.20 -20.90
CA ARG A 181 6.46 -2.76 -20.17
C ARG A 181 6.85 -4.05 -19.49
N LEU A 182 6.24 -4.30 -18.34
CA LEU A 182 6.40 -5.55 -17.60
C LEU A 182 5.56 -6.65 -18.28
N ASP A 183 6.21 -7.75 -18.63
CA ASP A 183 5.57 -8.96 -19.14
C ASP A 183 5.12 -9.83 -17.96
N MET A 184 3.90 -9.57 -17.47
CA MET A 184 3.36 -10.28 -16.29
C MET A 184 3.14 -11.77 -16.54
N ASP A 185 2.82 -12.19 -17.77
CA ASP A 185 2.64 -13.60 -18.10
C ASP A 185 3.95 -14.35 -17.95
N LEU A 186 5.05 -13.74 -18.40
CA LEU A 186 6.39 -14.31 -18.23
C LEU A 186 6.82 -14.32 -16.76
N VAL A 187 6.49 -13.27 -15.98
CA VAL A 187 6.75 -13.22 -14.53
C VAL A 187 6.03 -14.36 -13.82
N MET A 188 4.73 -14.55 -14.11
CA MET A 188 3.94 -15.62 -13.51
C MET A 188 4.46 -16.99 -13.88
N THR A 189 4.77 -17.22 -15.15
CA THR A 189 5.33 -18.50 -15.63
C THR A 189 6.63 -18.84 -14.90
N LYS A 190 7.55 -17.88 -14.82
CA LYS A 190 8.84 -18.09 -14.15
C LYS A 190 8.72 -18.24 -12.64
N PHE A 191 7.78 -17.53 -12.03
CA PHE A 191 7.49 -17.74 -10.61
C PHE A 191 6.96 -19.14 -10.34
N VAL A 192 6.01 -19.63 -11.14
CA VAL A 192 5.44 -20.98 -10.97
C VAL A 192 6.51 -22.06 -11.16
N GLU A 193 7.35 -21.95 -12.19
CA GLU A 193 8.48 -22.87 -12.39
C GLU A 193 9.39 -22.90 -11.14
N TYR A 194 9.84 -21.74 -10.68
CA TYR A 194 10.73 -21.64 -9.53
C TYR A 194 10.06 -22.07 -8.23
N PHE A 195 8.80 -21.67 -8.02
CA PHE A 195 8.05 -22.05 -6.82
C PHE A 195 7.83 -23.57 -6.74
N SER A 196 7.59 -24.22 -7.88
CA SER A 196 7.47 -25.68 -7.96
C SER A 196 8.78 -26.38 -7.60
N GLU A 197 9.94 -25.81 -7.96
CA GLU A 197 11.26 -26.35 -7.61
C GLU A 197 11.50 -26.30 -6.08
N ILE A 198 11.14 -25.18 -5.42
CA ILE A 198 11.37 -25.01 -3.97
C ILE A 198 10.31 -25.67 -3.10
N CYS A 199 9.18 -26.05 -3.68
CA CYS A 199 8.04 -26.65 -2.97
C CYS A 199 7.80 -28.13 -3.30
N VAL A 200 8.76 -28.83 -3.90
CA VAL A 200 8.63 -30.24 -4.32
C VAL A 200 8.11 -31.14 -3.19
N ASP A 201 8.55 -30.93 -1.95
CA ASP A 201 8.18 -31.74 -0.80
C ASP A 201 7.11 -31.09 0.10
N LYS A 202 6.43 -30.02 -0.37
CA LYS A 202 5.44 -29.31 0.43
C LYS A 202 4.03 -29.71 0.05
N ASP A 203 3.17 -29.81 1.08
CA ASP A 203 1.75 -30.10 0.88
C ASP A 203 0.98 -28.91 0.30
N GLN A 204 -0.24 -29.17 -0.17
CA GLN A 204 -1.10 -28.12 -0.77
C GLN A 204 -1.44 -27.02 0.24
N VAL A 205 -1.56 -27.34 1.52
CA VAL A 205 -1.84 -26.37 2.59
C VAL A 205 -0.70 -25.36 2.72
N PHE A 206 0.55 -25.82 2.61
CA PHE A 206 1.71 -24.94 2.58
C PHE A 206 1.69 -24.01 1.35
N ILE A 207 1.38 -24.55 0.18
CA ILE A 207 1.32 -23.83 -1.08
C ILE A 207 0.25 -22.73 -1.01
N GLU A 208 -0.95 -23.05 -0.55
CA GLU A 208 -2.05 -22.10 -0.38
C GLU A 208 -1.70 -20.99 0.63
N LYS A 209 -1.08 -21.36 1.74
CA LYS A 209 -0.73 -20.43 2.82
C LYS A 209 0.41 -19.48 2.45
N PHE A 210 1.42 -19.96 1.75
CA PHE A 210 2.66 -19.21 1.53
C PHE A 210 2.89 -18.77 0.08
N GLY A 211 2.15 -19.35 -0.89
CA GLY A 211 2.33 -19.03 -2.30
C GLY A 211 2.20 -17.55 -2.60
N ARG A 212 1.20 -16.87 -2.01
CA ARG A 212 1.02 -15.42 -2.15
C ARG A 212 2.21 -14.63 -1.58
N LYS A 213 2.70 -14.98 -0.39
CA LYS A 213 3.88 -14.35 0.23
C LYS A 213 5.10 -14.49 -0.67
N PHE A 214 5.38 -15.69 -1.18
CA PHE A 214 6.51 -15.94 -2.04
C PHE A 214 6.39 -15.21 -3.39
N PHE A 215 5.19 -15.16 -3.97
CA PHE A 215 4.94 -14.37 -5.17
C PHE A 215 5.23 -12.88 -4.96
N LEU A 216 4.77 -12.31 -3.86
CA LEU A 216 5.02 -10.91 -3.52
C LEU A 216 6.51 -10.62 -3.31
N LEU A 217 7.23 -11.53 -2.64
CA LEU A 217 8.69 -11.44 -2.47
C LEU A 217 9.42 -11.52 -3.81
N TYR A 218 9.01 -12.42 -4.70
CA TYR A 218 9.57 -12.55 -6.04
C TYR A 218 9.33 -11.31 -6.90
N LEU A 219 8.11 -10.78 -6.86
CA LEU A 219 7.68 -9.63 -7.65
C LEU A 219 8.32 -8.31 -7.17
N LYS A 220 8.55 -8.16 -5.87
CA LYS A 220 9.02 -6.90 -5.27
C LYS A 220 10.29 -6.32 -5.93
N PRO A 221 11.40 -7.05 -6.11
CA PRO A 221 12.58 -6.52 -6.77
C PRO A 221 12.37 -6.25 -8.25
N ILE A 222 11.44 -6.96 -8.91
CA ILE A 222 11.13 -6.78 -10.33
C ILE A 222 10.49 -5.41 -10.57
N ILE A 223 9.54 -5.01 -9.72
CA ILE A 223 8.80 -3.73 -9.83
C ILE A 223 9.42 -2.61 -9.00
N ASN A 224 10.50 -2.88 -8.25
CA ASN A 224 11.10 -1.90 -7.33
C ASN A 224 11.51 -0.62 -8.07
N GLY A 225 10.89 0.50 -7.67
CA GLY A 225 11.13 1.81 -8.25
C GLY A 225 10.32 2.15 -9.50
N THR A 226 9.58 1.21 -10.10
CA THR A 226 8.79 1.43 -11.31
C THR A 226 7.28 1.28 -11.14
N GLY A 227 6.81 0.72 -10.01
CA GLY A 227 5.38 0.53 -9.75
C GLY A 227 5.07 0.19 -8.31
N ASN A 228 3.81 0.30 -7.97
CA ASN A 228 3.22 -0.20 -6.74
C ASN A 228 2.26 -1.34 -7.11
N TYR A 229 2.11 -2.31 -6.21
CA TYR A 229 1.09 -3.34 -6.34
C TYR A 229 0.11 -3.21 -5.18
N TYR A 230 -1.12 -3.59 -5.45
CA TYR A 230 -2.19 -3.63 -4.47
C TYR A 230 -2.68 -5.04 -4.32
N ILE A 231 -3.08 -5.38 -3.12
CA ILE A 231 -3.76 -6.63 -2.84
C ILE A 231 -5.23 -6.28 -2.66
N GLU A 232 -6.04 -6.52 -3.68
CA GLU A 232 -7.48 -6.53 -3.48
C GLU A 232 -7.87 -7.85 -2.82
N ALA A 233 -8.43 -7.79 -1.61
CA ALA A 233 -9.11 -8.93 -1.02
C ALA A 233 -10.42 -9.13 -1.80
N GLN A 234 -10.48 -10.17 -2.62
CA GLN A 234 -11.71 -10.62 -3.27
C GLN A 234 -12.67 -11.24 -2.25
#